data_69a4e1a926f83c7eaf641eb11d7fbac2
#
_entry.id   69a4e1a926f83c7eaf641eb11d7fbac2
#
_cell.length_a   1.000
_cell.length_b   1.000
_cell.length_c   1.000
_cell.angle_alpha   90.00
_cell.angle_beta   90.00
_cell.angle_gamma   90.00
#
_symmetry.space_group_name_H-M   'P 1'
#
loop_
_entity.id
_entity.type
_entity.pdbx_description
1 polymer ?
#
loop_
_entity_poly.entity_id
_entity_poly.type
_entity_poly.pdbx_seq_one_letter_code
_entity_poly.pdbx_strand_id
1 'polypeptide(L)'
;MVWCQGESDGDAKTTSENYKSNTKDIFNTFKEHDAGNCFMVQIGHYNYVKYSGTKDGLTGAEWDEKYGIIRTAQEELCESDNDFTLVGSFEPYITDMKDRYHYNQATYNTVGKTVGENIAKYYN
;
A
#
# COMPACT_ATOMS: atom_id res chain seq x y z
N MET A 1 14.50 2.65 3.75
CA MET A 1 13.30 2.16 4.46
C MET A 1 12.40 1.40 3.49
N VAL A 2 11.77 0.32 3.90
CA VAL A 2 10.67 -0.33 3.13
C VAL A 2 9.37 -0.04 3.86
N TRP A 3 8.38 0.48 3.13
CA TRP A 3 7.08 0.86 3.68
C TRP A 3 5.97 0.03 3.03
N CYS A 4 5.31 -0.79 3.81
CA CYS A 4 4.20 -1.66 3.39
C CYS A 4 3.04 -1.47 4.39
N GLN A 5 2.25 -0.41 4.21
CA GLN A 5 1.17 -0.02 5.12
C GLN A 5 0.18 0.88 4.38
N GLY A 6 -1.08 0.87 4.81
CA GLY A 6 -2.13 1.73 4.28
C GLY A 6 -3.54 1.15 4.47
N GLU A 7 -3.66 -0.12 4.80
CA GLU A 7 -4.95 -0.79 4.99
C GLU A 7 -5.73 -0.16 6.16
N SER A 8 -5.06 0.12 7.26
CA SER A 8 -5.66 0.81 8.40
C SER A 8 -6.10 2.24 8.07
N ASP A 9 -5.41 2.91 7.16
CA ASP A 9 -5.82 4.21 6.63
C ASP A 9 -7.07 4.10 5.76
N GLY A 10 -7.18 3.04 4.94
CA GLY A 10 -8.39 2.71 4.20
C GLY A 10 -9.59 2.50 5.12
N ASP A 11 -9.42 1.69 6.18
CA ASP A 11 -10.44 1.46 7.21
C ASP A 11 -10.81 2.74 7.98
N ALA A 12 -9.86 3.60 8.26
CA ALA A 12 -10.06 4.87 8.93
C ALA A 12 -10.61 5.96 8.00
N LYS A 13 -10.76 5.68 6.70
CA LYS A 13 -11.21 6.64 5.68
C LYS A 13 -10.30 7.87 5.61
N THR A 14 -8.99 7.66 5.80
CA THR A 14 -7.98 8.71 5.73
C THR A 14 -7.98 9.36 4.34
N THR A 15 -7.88 10.67 4.29
CA THR A 15 -7.80 11.40 3.01
C THR A 15 -6.45 11.19 2.33
N SER A 16 -6.39 11.36 1.01
CA SER A 16 -5.14 11.31 0.24
C SER A 16 -4.08 12.26 0.81
N GLU A 17 -4.47 13.52 1.09
CA GLU A 17 -3.57 14.52 1.67
C GLU A 17 -2.98 14.10 3.01
N ASN A 18 -3.83 13.64 3.93
CA ASN A 18 -3.39 13.20 5.25
C ASN A 18 -2.49 11.97 5.16
N TYR A 19 -2.83 11.00 4.32
CA TYR A 19 -1.98 9.83 4.12
C TYR A 19 -0.58 10.22 3.64
N LYS A 20 -0.50 11.05 2.59
CA LYS A 20 0.79 11.52 2.04
C LYS A 20 1.60 12.31 3.07
N SER A 21 0.97 13.25 3.77
CA SER A 21 1.61 14.06 4.81
C SER A 21 2.15 13.21 5.95
N ASN A 22 1.34 12.29 6.48
CA ASN A 22 1.74 11.40 7.57
C ASN A 22 2.89 10.47 7.14
N THR A 23 2.83 9.93 5.93
CA THR A 23 3.89 9.06 5.40
C THR A 23 5.20 9.80 5.23
N LYS A 24 5.16 11.05 4.74
CA LYS A 24 6.35 11.92 4.65
C LYS A 24 6.94 12.23 6.02
N ASP A 25 6.11 12.53 7.00
CA ASP A 25 6.57 12.83 8.38
C ASP A 25 7.27 11.62 9.00
N ILE A 26 6.70 10.43 8.81
CA ILE A 26 7.33 9.19 9.28
C ILE A 26 8.66 8.98 8.57
N PHE A 27 8.73 9.12 7.25
CA PHE A 27 9.97 8.95 6.50
C PHE A 27 11.03 9.97 6.90
N ASN A 28 10.68 11.22 7.15
CA ASN A 28 11.61 12.25 7.62
C ASN A 28 12.30 11.84 8.93
N THR A 29 11.59 11.18 9.84
CA THR A 29 12.20 10.62 11.05
C THR A 29 13.26 9.56 10.71
N PHE A 30 13.01 8.69 9.73
CA PHE A 30 13.99 7.71 9.27
C PHE A 30 15.16 8.34 8.51
N LYS A 31 14.95 9.45 7.79
CA LYS A 31 16.03 10.21 7.13
C LYS A 31 17.02 10.78 8.13
N GLU A 32 16.57 11.19 9.30
CA GLU A 32 17.46 11.64 10.40
C GLU A 32 18.38 10.52 10.90
N HIS A 33 18.07 9.26 10.58
CA HIS A 33 18.84 8.06 10.89
C HIS A 33 19.39 7.37 9.61
N ASP A 34 19.82 8.17 8.62
CA ASP A 34 20.50 7.73 7.40
C ASP A 34 19.67 6.90 6.41
N ALA A 35 18.33 6.92 6.47
CA ALA A 35 17.50 6.34 5.42
C ALA A 35 17.57 7.20 4.14
N GLY A 36 18.13 6.63 3.06
CA GLY A 36 18.31 7.36 1.80
C GLY A 36 17.07 7.40 0.89
N ASN A 37 16.16 6.42 1.03
CA ASN A 37 14.93 6.31 0.22
C ASN A 37 13.86 5.52 0.96
N CYS A 38 12.60 5.80 0.63
CA CYS A 38 11.45 5.01 1.04
C CYS A 38 10.96 4.15 -0.12
N PHE A 39 11.18 2.86 -0.02
CA PHE A 39 10.66 1.87 -0.97
C PHE A 39 9.23 1.52 -0.60
N MET A 40 8.29 1.98 -1.42
CA MET A 40 6.85 1.81 -1.21
C MET A 40 6.36 0.49 -1.78
N VAL A 41 5.65 -0.28 -0.97
CA VAL A 41 4.84 -1.41 -1.43
C VAL A 41 3.37 -0.97 -1.37
N GLN A 42 2.74 -0.88 -2.53
CA GLN A 42 1.34 -0.46 -2.62
C GLN A 42 0.42 -1.50 -1.99
N ILE A 43 -0.56 -1.03 -1.22
CA ILE A 43 -1.60 -1.90 -0.67
C ILE A 43 -2.50 -2.46 -1.79
N GLY A 44 -3.20 -3.54 -1.48
CA GLY A 44 -4.18 -4.13 -2.37
C GLY A 44 -5.60 -3.63 -2.11
N HIS A 45 -6.53 -4.54 -2.25
CA HIS A 45 -7.96 -4.29 -2.15
C HIS A 45 -8.52 -4.63 -0.76
N TYR A 46 -9.63 -3.98 -0.39
CA TYR A 46 -10.64 -4.66 0.40
C TYR A 46 -11.27 -5.74 -0.48
N ASN A 47 -11.42 -6.95 0.01
CA ASN A 47 -11.91 -8.07 -0.81
C ASN A 47 -13.42 -7.96 -1.09
N TYR A 48 -13.80 -7.03 -1.95
CA TYR A 48 -15.18 -6.78 -2.33
C TYR A 48 -15.79 -7.90 -3.19
N VAL A 49 -14.97 -8.72 -3.80
CA VAL A 49 -15.42 -9.85 -4.62
C VAL A 49 -16.07 -10.92 -3.75
N LYS A 50 -15.43 -11.29 -2.66
CA LYS A 50 -15.91 -12.31 -1.71
C LYS A 50 -16.80 -11.72 -0.61
N TYR A 51 -16.55 -10.48 -0.22
CA TYR A 51 -17.24 -9.78 0.87
C TYR A 51 -17.97 -8.54 0.34
N SER A 52 -18.94 -8.78 -0.56
CA SER A 52 -19.70 -7.73 -1.24
C SER A 52 -20.80 -7.08 -0.37
N GLY A 53 -21.19 -7.76 0.73
CA GLY A 53 -22.25 -7.28 1.62
C GLY A 53 -21.85 -6.05 2.42
N THR A 54 -22.80 -5.54 3.21
CA THR A 54 -22.63 -4.34 4.03
C THR A 54 -21.91 -4.66 5.33
N LYS A 55 -20.89 -3.87 5.65
CA LYS A 55 -20.17 -3.85 6.93
C LYS A 55 -20.01 -2.40 7.39
N ASP A 56 -20.42 -2.09 8.61
CA ASP A 56 -20.32 -0.73 9.18
C ASP A 56 -20.91 0.36 8.25
N GLY A 57 -22.05 0.05 7.62
CA GLY A 57 -22.81 0.98 6.77
C GLY A 57 -22.31 1.11 5.34
N LEU A 58 -21.22 0.43 4.94
CA LEU A 58 -20.68 0.45 3.58
C LEU A 58 -20.70 -0.94 2.95
N THR A 59 -20.98 -1.00 1.66
CA THR A 59 -20.83 -2.22 0.85
C THR A 59 -19.34 -2.56 0.66
N GLY A 60 -19.03 -3.78 0.25
CA GLY A 60 -17.64 -4.17 -0.05
C GLY A 60 -16.99 -3.28 -1.10
N ALA A 61 -17.72 -2.90 -2.16
CA ALA A 61 -17.23 -1.98 -3.19
C ALA A 61 -16.93 -0.59 -2.64
N GLU A 62 -17.78 -0.05 -1.78
CA GLU A 62 -17.56 1.25 -1.12
C GLU A 62 -16.36 1.21 -0.17
N TRP A 63 -16.13 0.09 0.53
CA TRP A 63 -14.90 -0.12 1.30
C TRP A 63 -13.67 -0.13 0.41
N ASP A 64 -13.72 -0.81 -0.75
CA ASP A 64 -12.59 -0.83 -1.68
C ASP A 64 -12.30 0.54 -2.32
N GLU A 65 -13.31 1.39 -2.48
CA GLU A 65 -13.11 2.80 -2.88
C GLU A 65 -12.22 3.55 -1.87
N LYS A 66 -12.40 3.31 -0.57
CA LYS A 66 -11.53 3.90 0.49
C LYS A 66 -10.10 3.39 0.39
N TYR A 67 -9.91 2.10 0.12
CA TYR A 67 -8.60 1.51 -0.17
C TYR A 67 -7.99 2.08 -1.45
N GLY A 68 -8.81 2.32 -2.48
CA GLY A 68 -8.39 2.94 -3.74
C GLY A 68 -7.85 4.36 -3.57
N ILE A 69 -8.39 5.15 -2.65
CA ILE A 69 -7.86 6.47 -2.30
C ILE A 69 -6.41 6.34 -1.79
N ILE A 70 -6.14 5.35 -0.95
CA ILE A 70 -4.79 5.12 -0.42
C ILE A 70 -3.85 4.59 -1.51
N ARG A 71 -4.28 3.64 -2.35
CA ARG A 71 -3.48 3.17 -3.50
C ARG A 71 -3.06 4.32 -4.40
N THR A 72 -4.00 5.19 -4.77
CA THR A 72 -3.73 6.36 -5.59
C THR A 72 -2.78 7.35 -4.88
N ALA A 73 -2.96 7.57 -3.58
CA ALA A 73 -2.07 8.42 -2.80
C ALA A 73 -0.63 7.88 -2.78
N GLN A 74 -0.46 6.57 -2.69
CA GLN A 74 0.85 5.90 -2.77
C GLN A 74 1.52 6.10 -4.12
N GLU A 75 0.78 5.96 -5.21
CA GLU A 75 1.26 6.22 -6.58
C GLU A 75 1.68 7.68 -6.75
N GLU A 76 0.80 8.62 -6.42
CA GLU A 76 1.05 10.06 -6.52
C GLU A 76 2.27 10.50 -5.69
N LEU A 77 2.44 9.93 -4.49
CA LEU A 77 3.60 10.22 -3.65
C LEU A 77 4.89 9.77 -4.32
N CYS A 78 4.92 8.57 -4.90
CA CYS A 78 6.09 8.06 -5.61
C CYS A 78 6.36 8.79 -6.93
N GLU A 79 5.35 9.36 -7.58
CA GLU A 79 5.51 10.12 -8.81
C GLU A 79 6.01 11.56 -8.55
N SER A 80 5.62 12.16 -7.42
CA SER A 80 5.86 13.57 -7.12
C SER A 80 7.06 13.83 -6.20
N ASP A 81 7.58 12.82 -5.52
CA ASP A 81 8.64 12.96 -4.53
C ASP A 81 9.73 11.88 -4.72
N ASN A 82 10.92 12.33 -5.10
CA ASN A 82 12.06 11.45 -5.39
C ASN A 82 12.57 10.64 -4.18
N ASP A 83 12.15 10.98 -2.99
CA ASP A 83 12.45 10.20 -1.78
C ASP A 83 11.65 8.88 -1.71
N PHE A 84 10.62 8.74 -2.54
CA PHE A 84 9.73 7.57 -2.57
C PHE A 84 9.83 6.84 -3.90
N THR A 85 9.96 5.52 -3.83
CA THR A 85 10.04 4.65 -5.02
C THR A 85 9.06 3.50 -4.87
N LEU A 86 8.14 3.34 -5.82
CA LEU A 86 7.23 2.21 -5.85
C LEU A 86 7.97 0.95 -6.29
N VAL A 87 8.01 -0.08 -5.45
CA VAL A 87 8.78 -1.31 -5.71
C VAL A 87 7.94 -2.57 -5.79
N GLY A 88 6.67 -2.51 -5.43
CA GLY A 88 5.75 -3.63 -5.50
C GLY A 88 4.31 -3.22 -5.21
N SER A 89 3.37 -4.09 -5.53
CA SER A 89 1.94 -3.86 -5.32
C SER A 89 1.21 -5.15 -5.03
N PHE A 90 0.25 -5.09 -4.11
CA PHE A 90 -0.73 -6.15 -3.88
C PHE A 90 -2.01 -5.98 -4.74
N GLU A 91 -2.15 -4.86 -5.44
CA GLU A 91 -3.35 -4.53 -6.21
C GLU A 91 -3.78 -5.64 -7.20
N PRO A 92 -2.89 -6.30 -7.97
CA PRO A 92 -3.29 -7.32 -8.94
C PRO A 92 -3.82 -8.64 -8.35
N TYR A 93 -3.77 -8.82 -7.03
CA TYR A 93 -3.93 -10.14 -6.38
C TYR A 93 -5.23 -10.31 -5.60
N ILE A 94 -6.29 -9.57 -5.94
CA ILE A 94 -7.58 -9.66 -5.22
C ILE A 94 -8.15 -11.08 -5.18
N THR A 95 -7.95 -11.89 -6.22
CA THR A 95 -8.41 -13.28 -6.29
C THR A 95 -7.63 -14.23 -5.38
N ASP A 96 -6.46 -13.81 -4.90
CA ASP A 96 -5.58 -14.58 -4.00
C ASP A 96 -5.76 -14.21 -2.52
N MET A 97 -6.74 -13.37 -2.22
CA MET A 97 -7.07 -12.99 -0.85
C MET A 97 -7.78 -14.14 -0.12
N LYS A 98 -7.32 -14.46 1.10
CA LYS A 98 -7.91 -15.49 1.96
C LYS A 98 -9.05 -14.99 2.83
N ASP A 99 -9.07 -13.69 3.14
CA ASP A 99 -10.12 -13.02 3.92
C ASP A 99 -10.37 -11.62 3.38
N ARG A 100 -10.95 -10.71 4.19
CA ARG A 100 -11.24 -9.32 3.79
C ARG A 100 -9.98 -8.50 3.48
N TYR A 101 -8.85 -8.84 4.08
CA TYR A 101 -7.68 -7.97 4.16
C TYR A 101 -6.37 -8.65 3.75
N HIS A 102 -6.25 -9.97 3.90
CA HIS A 102 -5.00 -10.70 3.79
C HIS A 102 -4.95 -11.59 2.56
N TYR A 103 -3.76 -11.78 2.06
CA TYR A 103 -3.44 -12.64 0.92
C TYR A 103 -2.99 -14.03 1.40
N ASN A 104 -2.95 -14.99 0.47
CA ASN A 104 -2.33 -16.29 0.75
C ASN A 104 -0.79 -16.15 0.82
N GLN A 105 -0.13 -17.15 1.40
CA GLN A 105 1.33 -17.11 1.58
C GLN A 105 2.10 -17.03 0.26
N ALA A 106 1.63 -17.69 -0.79
CA ALA A 106 2.26 -17.67 -2.10
C ALA A 106 2.27 -16.25 -2.69
N THR A 107 1.20 -15.47 -2.50
CA THR A 107 1.12 -14.08 -2.92
C THR A 107 2.10 -13.20 -2.16
N TYR A 108 2.17 -13.32 -0.83
CA TYR A 108 3.17 -12.60 -0.03
C TYR A 108 4.60 -12.90 -0.50
N ASN A 109 4.90 -14.17 -0.77
CA ASN A 109 6.23 -14.57 -1.27
C ASN A 109 6.52 -13.97 -2.65
N THR A 110 5.55 -13.97 -3.56
CA THR A 110 5.68 -13.41 -4.91
C THR A 110 5.92 -11.89 -4.86
N VAL A 111 5.12 -11.16 -4.10
CA VAL A 111 5.29 -9.71 -3.95
C VAL A 111 6.62 -9.40 -3.26
N GLY A 112 6.97 -10.12 -2.20
CA GLY A 112 8.25 -9.94 -1.50
C GLY A 112 9.46 -10.16 -2.41
N LYS A 113 9.42 -11.17 -3.28
CA LYS A 113 10.46 -11.42 -4.28
C LYS A 113 10.58 -10.24 -5.26
N THR A 114 9.47 -9.78 -5.83
CA THR A 114 9.43 -8.64 -6.74
C THR A 114 9.98 -7.37 -6.08
N VAL A 115 9.59 -7.10 -4.86
CA VAL A 115 10.09 -5.97 -4.05
C VAL A 115 11.61 -6.06 -3.89
N GLY A 116 12.14 -7.22 -3.50
CA GLY A 116 13.59 -7.42 -3.35
C GLY A 116 14.35 -7.21 -4.65
N GLU A 117 13.84 -7.74 -5.77
CA GLU A 117 14.45 -7.57 -7.10
C GLU A 117 14.44 -6.10 -7.56
N ASN A 118 13.35 -5.38 -7.32
CA ASN A 118 13.24 -3.97 -7.69
C ASN A 118 14.12 -3.06 -6.82
N ILE A 119 14.25 -3.35 -5.53
CA ILE A 119 15.21 -2.65 -4.66
C ILE A 119 16.65 -2.91 -5.12
N ALA A 120 16.99 -4.15 -5.48
CA ALA A 120 18.31 -4.48 -6.00
C ALA A 120 18.62 -3.71 -7.29
N LYS A 121 17.67 -3.59 -8.22
CA LYS A 121 17.80 -2.78 -9.44
C LYS A 121 18.01 -1.29 -9.14
N TYR A 122 17.37 -0.77 -8.13
CA TYR A 122 17.52 0.64 -7.73
C TYR A 122 18.98 0.97 -7.37
N TYR A 123 19.70 0.06 -6.76
CA TYR A 123 21.10 0.24 -6.37
C TYR A 123 22.13 -0.18 -7.44
N ASN A 124 21.68 -0.75 -8.51
CA ASN A 124 22.57 -1.17 -9.63
C ASN A 124 22.59 -0.07 -10.76
#